data_782beff81072446ba30bd8daeeea30e2
#
_entry.id   782beff81072446ba30bd8daeeea30e2
#
_cell.length_a   1.000
_cell.length_b   1.000
_cell.length_c   1.000
_cell.angle_alpha   90.00
_cell.angle_beta   90.00
_cell.angle_gamma   90.00
#
_symmetry.space_group_name_H-M   'P 1'
#
loop_
_entity.id
_entity.type
_entity.pdbx_description
1 polymer ?
#
loop_
_entity_poly.entity_id
_entity_poly.type
_entity_poly.pdbx_seq_one_letter_code
_entity_poly.pdbx_strand_id
1 'polypeptide(L)'
;MPNTKFIWFDGKMLPSEQAQVHVLTHALHYGSAVFEGIRAYACADGTSAVFRLEDHCKRLINSAKIMRLEVPFTAEQLVAACIETLKANKLPEGYVRPLSFVGHGEMGVYPGNNPVQT
;
A
#
# COMPACT_ATOMS: atom_id res chain seq x y z
N MET A 1 -15.25 -4.66 11.02
CA MET A 1 -14.40 -4.30 9.88
C MET A 1 -15.26 -3.75 8.76
N PRO A 2 -14.96 -2.58 8.24
CA PRO A 2 -15.62 -2.14 7.02
C PRO A 2 -15.35 -3.15 5.93
N ASN A 3 -16.36 -3.42 5.12
CA ASN A 3 -16.25 -4.36 4.01
C ASN A 3 -15.43 -3.72 2.88
N THR A 4 -14.13 -3.88 2.93
CA THR A 4 -13.24 -3.50 1.83
C THR A 4 -13.50 -4.46 0.67
N LYS A 5 -14.10 -3.95 -0.39
CA LYS A 5 -14.44 -4.74 -1.59
C LYS A 5 -13.30 -4.82 -2.58
N PHE A 6 -12.49 -3.77 -2.64
CA PHE A 6 -11.42 -3.63 -3.60
C PHE A 6 -10.12 -3.22 -2.91
N ILE A 7 -9.01 -3.78 -3.41
CA ILE A 7 -7.65 -3.47 -2.97
C ILE A 7 -6.81 -3.14 -4.20
N TRP A 8 -6.09 -2.04 -4.15
CA TRP A 8 -5.07 -1.74 -5.15
C TRP A 8 -3.83 -2.60 -4.85
N PHE A 9 -3.38 -3.39 -5.81
CA PHE A 9 -2.28 -4.32 -5.64
C PHE A 9 -1.41 -4.34 -6.91
N ASP A 10 -0.16 -3.96 -6.77
CA ASP A 10 0.84 -3.93 -7.86
C ASP A 10 0.34 -3.25 -9.14
N GLY A 11 -0.30 -2.10 -8.99
CA GLY A 11 -0.77 -1.30 -10.12
C GLY A 11 -2.17 -1.64 -10.62
N LYS A 12 -2.88 -2.55 -9.96
CA LYS A 12 -4.23 -2.97 -10.37
C LYS A 12 -5.21 -2.93 -9.22
N MET A 13 -6.42 -2.49 -9.50
CA MET A 13 -7.53 -2.60 -8.55
C MET A 13 -8.12 -4.00 -8.65
N LEU A 14 -8.04 -4.77 -7.59
CA LEU A 14 -8.52 -6.15 -7.52
C LEU A 14 -9.68 -6.28 -6.54
N PRO A 15 -10.61 -7.23 -6.78
CA PRO A 15 -11.50 -7.68 -5.72
C PRO A 15 -10.70 -8.15 -4.50
N SER A 16 -11.18 -7.83 -3.32
CA SER A 16 -10.45 -8.09 -2.06
C SER A 16 -10.01 -9.55 -1.92
N GLU A 17 -10.87 -10.49 -2.32
CA GLU A 17 -10.58 -11.92 -2.24
C GLU A 17 -9.48 -12.39 -3.19
N GLN A 18 -9.12 -11.58 -4.20
CA GLN A 18 -8.05 -11.89 -5.14
C GLN A 18 -6.70 -11.27 -4.72
N ALA A 19 -6.72 -10.33 -3.79
CA ALA A 19 -5.51 -9.70 -3.28
C ALA A 19 -4.88 -10.59 -2.21
N GLN A 20 -4.15 -11.61 -2.66
CA GLN A 20 -3.56 -12.65 -1.82
C GLN A 20 -2.06 -12.76 -2.04
N VAL A 21 -1.35 -13.24 -1.04
CA VAL A 21 0.09 -13.50 -1.13
C VAL A 21 0.36 -14.94 -0.71
N HIS A 22 1.42 -15.50 -1.27
CA HIS A 22 1.85 -16.85 -0.95
C HIS A 22 2.42 -16.92 0.48
N VAL A 23 2.23 -18.03 1.17
CA VAL A 23 2.75 -18.21 2.53
C VAL A 23 4.28 -18.15 2.60
N LEU A 24 4.98 -18.39 1.48
CA LEU A 24 6.43 -18.22 1.36
C LEU A 24 6.86 -16.80 0.96
N THR A 25 5.95 -15.85 1.00
CA THR A 25 6.28 -14.43 0.81
C THR A 25 7.36 -14.02 1.81
N HIS A 26 8.46 -13.47 1.32
CA HIS A 26 9.64 -13.14 2.13
C HIS A 26 9.28 -12.29 3.37
N ALA A 27 8.44 -11.29 3.18
CA ALA A 27 8.04 -10.40 4.28
C ALA A 27 7.34 -11.12 5.45
N LEU A 28 6.63 -12.22 5.18
CA LEU A 28 5.97 -13.00 6.23
C LEU A 28 6.97 -13.71 7.14
N HIS A 29 8.16 -13.99 6.65
CA HIS A 29 9.20 -14.70 7.39
C HIS A 29 10.23 -13.77 8.03
N TYR A 30 10.53 -12.64 7.37
CA TYR A 30 11.62 -11.76 7.77
C TYR A 30 11.18 -10.33 8.13
N GLY A 31 9.90 -10.01 8.00
CA GLY A 31 9.40 -8.66 8.30
C GLY A 31 9.91 -7.59 7.33
N SER A 32 10.29 -7.97 6.12
CA SER A 32 10.85 -7.07 5.11
C SER A 32 9.75 -6.25 4.43
N ALA A 33 9.22 -5.29 5.15
CA ALA A 33 8.10 -4.46 4.72
C ALA A 33 8.16 -3.07 5.35
N VAL A 34 7.53 -2.12 4.70
CA VAL A 34 7.29 -0.77 5.23
C VAL A 34 5.84 -0.38 4.95
N PHE A 35 5.27 0.45 5.80
CA PHE A 35 3.88 0.87 5.65
C PHE A 35 3.64 2.28 6.17
N GLU A 36 2.52 2.84 5.79
CA GLU A 36 1.98 4.08 6.33
C GLU A 36 0.56 3.87 6.87
N GLY A 37 0.10 4.77 7.70
CA GLY A 37 -1.27 4.83 8.18
C GLY A 37 -1.84 6.22 7.92
N ILE A 38 -2.87 6.30 7.09
CA ILE A 38 -3.39 7.57 6.57
C ILE A 38 -4.89 7.65 6.82
N ARG A 39 -5.33 8.80 7.33
CA ARG A 39 -6.76 9.05 7.58
C ARG A 39 -7.37 9.87 6.46
N ALA A 40 -8.54 9.41 6.00
CA ALA A 40 -9.43 10.18 5.14
C ALA A 40 -10.64 10.64 5.96
N TYR A 41 -11.02 11.89 5.80
CA TYR A 41 -12.10 12.51 6.55
C TYR A 41 -13.21 13.00 5.63
N ALA A 42 -14.46 12.77 6.02
CA ALA A 42 -15.58 13.41 5.38
C ALA A 42 -15.64 14.88 5.82
N CYS A 43 -15.72 15.79 4.86
CA CYS A 43 -15.75 17.22 5.10
C CYS A 43 -17.19 17.75 5.17
N ALA A 44 -17.38 18.89 5.83
CA ALA A 44 -18.69 19.50 6.01
C ALA A 44 -19.38 19.89 4.68
N ASP A 45 -18.60 20.15 3.63
CA ASP A 45 -19.09 20.51 2.29
C ASP A 45 -19.51 19.31 1.43
N GLY A 46 -19.48 18.09 1.99
CA GLY A 46 -19.81 16.87 1.27
C GLY A 46 -18.66 16.23 0.49
N THR A 47 -17.47 16.84 0.49
CA THR A 47 -16.26 16.26 -0.07
C THR A 47 -15.51 15.41 0.95
N SER A 48 -14.47 14.71 0.50
CA SER A 48 -13.55 13.98 1.36
C SER A 48 -12.14 14.52 1.22
N ALA A 49 -11.38 14.48 2.29
CA ALA A 49 -9.98 14.89 2.29
C ALA A 49 -9.12 13.81 2.93
N VAL A 50 -7.98 13.53 2.31
CA VAL A 50 -6.99 12.60 2.86
C VAL A 50 -5.88 13.44 3.49
N PHE A 51 -5.69 13.30 4.79
CA PHE A 51 -4.79 14.15 5.55
C PHE A 51 -3.33 13.87 5.18
N ARG A 52 -2.66 14.89 4.65
CA ARG A 52 -1.23 14.89 4.28
C ARG A 52 -0.83 13.68 3.42
N LEU A 53 -1.66 13.32 2.46
CA LEU A 53 -1.47 12.13 1.63
C LEU A 53 -0.12 12.13 0.91
N GLU A 54 0.28 13.24 0.30
CA GLU A 54 1.56 13.34 -0.41
C GLU A 54 2.75 13.11 0.53
N ASP A 55 2.72 13.71 1.71
CA ASP A 55 3.78 13.54 2.71
C ASP A 55 3.90 12.09 3.16
N HIS A 56 2.76 11.41 3.38
CA HIS A 56 2.74 9.99 3.72
C HIS A 56 3.32 9.12 2.62
N CYS A 57 2.95 9.38 1.36
CA CYS A 57 3.48 8.59 0.24
C CYS A 57 4.98 8.82 0.03
N LYS A 58 5.46 10.05 0.18
CA LYS A 58 6.89 10.36 0.17
C LYS A 58 7.62 9.66 1.31
N ARG A 59 7.03 9.62 2.50
CA ARG A 59 7.63 8.94 3.65
C ARG A 59 7.65 7.44 3.47
N LEU A 60 6.63 6.84 2.86
CA LEU A 60 6.64 5.42 2.51
C LEU A 60 7.84 5.08 1.62
N ILE A 61 8.05 5.86 0.56
CA ILE A 61 9.18 5.67 -0.35
C ILE A 61 10.51 5.86 0.38
N ASN A 62 10.61 6.87 1.24
CA ASN A 62 11.80 7.11 2.02
C ASN A 62 12.10 5.96 3.00
N SER A 63 11.07 5.44 3.67
CA SER A 63 11.18 4.27 4.55
C SER A 63 11.66 3.04 3.76
N ALA A 64 11.14 2.85 2.55
CA ALA A 64 11.57 1.77 1.67
C ALA A 64 13.05 1.90 1.30
N LYS A 65 13.52 3.11 0.99
CA LYS A 65 14.95 3.37 0.71
C LYS A 65 15.84 3.00 1.89
N ILE A 66 15.42 3.35 3.12
CA ILE A 66 16.15 2.98 4.33
C ILE A 66 16.27 1.47 4.46
N MET A 67 15.23 0.74 4.12
CA MET A 67 15.19 -0.73 4.11
C MET A 67 15.78 -1.34 2.83
N ARG A 68 16.27 -0.51 1.90
CA ARG A 68 16.77 -0.94 0.58
C ARG A 68 15.72 -1.69 -0.25
N LEU A 69 14.48 -1.28 -0.14
CA LEU A 69 13.39 -1.77 -0.97
C LEU A 69 13.15 -0.79 -2.12
N GLU A 70 13.21 -1.28 -3.34
CA GLU A 70 12.92 -0.47 -4.53
C GLU A 70 11.43 -0.56 -4.86
N VAL A 71 10.66 0.42 -4.40
CA VAL A 71 9.23 0.51 -4.73
C VAL A 71 9.08 0.88 -6.20
N PRO A 72 8.39 0.07 -7.02
CA PRO A 72 8.30 0.33 -8.46
C PRO A 72 7.27 1.39 -8.84
N PHE A 73 6.91 2.26 -7.91
CA PHE A 73 5.93 3.34 -8.11
C PHE A 73 6.46 4.65 -7.56
N THR A 74 6.07 5.75 -8.21
CA THR A 74 6.38 7.11 -7.73
C THR A 74 5.42 7.52 -6.61
N ALA A 75 5.78 8.56 -5.85
CA ALA A 75 4.90 9.12 -4.82
C ALA A 75 3.55 9.56 -5.43
N GLU A 76 3.56 10.16 -6.60
CA GLU A 76 2.37 10.60 -7.32
C GLU A 76 1.47 9.43 -7.70
N GLN A 77 2.05 8.32 -8.14
CA GLN A 77 1.29 7.11 -8.45
C GLN A 77 0.66 6.51 -7.19
N LEU A 78 1.37 6.53 -6.07
CA LEU A 78 0.84 6.04 -4.79
C LEU A 78 -0.28 6.94 -4.26
N VAL A 79 -0.15 8.26 -4.42
CA VAL A 79 -1.23 9.21 -4.09
C VAL A 79 -2.50 8.88 -4.89
N ALA A 80 -2.35 8.71 -6.20
CA ALA A 80 -3.47 8.33 -7.06
C ALA A 80 -4.09 6.98 -6.66
N ALA A 81 -3.26 6.00 -6.34
CA ALA A 81 -3.71 4.68 -5.89
C ALA A 81 -4.55 4.75 -4.61
N CYS A 82 -4.14 5.56 -3.64
CA CYS A 82 -4.89 5.76 -2.40
C CYS A 82 -6.27 6.37 -2.66
N ILE A 83 -6.32 7.40 -3.49
CA ILE A 83 -7.56 8.07 -3.87
C ILE A 83 -8.49 7.10 -4.62
N GLU A 84 -7.96 6.39 -5.60
CA GLU A 84 -8.73 5.39 -6.36
C GLU A 84 -9.30 4.29 -5.47
N THR A 85 -8.53 3.84 -4.48
CA THR A 85 -8.97 2.81 -3.54
C THR A 85 -10.16 3.27 -2.72
N LEU A 86 -10.11 4.50 -2.20
CA LEU A 86 -11.23 5.10 -1.47
C LEU A 86 -12.47 5.23 -2.35
N LYS A 87 -12.30 5.70 -3.59
CA LYS A 87 -13.40 5.84 -4.56
C LYS A 87 -14.00 4.50 -4.94
N ALA A 88 -13.17 3.49 -5.24
CA ALA A 88 -13.64 2.16 -5.62
C ALA A 88 -14.48 1.51 -4.51
N ASN A 89 -14.12 1.76 -3.26
CA ASN A 89 -14.84 1.25 -2.10
C ASN A 89 -16.00 2.16 -1.65
N LYS A 90 -16.20 3.30 -2.32
CA LYS A 90 -17.23 4.29 -1.98
C LYS A 90 -17.17 4.74 -0.52
N LEU A 91 -15.95 4.96 -0.02
CA LEU A 91 -15.70 5.36 1.36
C LEU A 91 -15.48 6.87 1.43
N PRO A 92 -16.41 7.63 2.05
CA PRO A 92 -16.22 9.07 2.25
C PRO A 92 -15.19 9.36 3.34
N GLU A 93 -14.96 8.42 4.24
CA GLU A 93 -13.94 8.50 5.29
C GLU A 93 -13.42 7.10 5.60
N GLY A 94 -12.24 7.02 6.20
CA GLY A 94 -11.65 5.74 6.56
C GLY A 94 -10.16 5.80 6.79
N TYR A 95 -9.57 4.65 6.87
CA TYR A 95 -8.14 4.45 7.11
C TYR A 95 -7.51 3.77 5.89
N VAL A 96 -6.48 4.38 5.35
CA VAL A 96 -5.72 3.84 4.21
C VAL A 96 -4.39 3.30 4.70
N ARG A 97 -4.10 2.07 4.38
CA ARG A 97 -2.84 1.40 4.70
C ARG A 97 -2.06 1.09 3.41
N PRO A 98 -1.17 2.00 2.96
CA PRO A 98 -0.19 1.63 1.94
C PRO A 98 0.89 0.75 2.57
N LEU A 99 1.23 -0.31 1.88
CA LEU A 99 2.19 -1.31 2.34
C LEU A 99 3.07 -1.73 1.17
N SER A 100 4.38 -1.63 1.33
CA SER A 100 5.35 -2.18 0.37
C SER A 100 6.17 -3.25 1.05
N PHE A 101 6.35 -4.38 0.38
CA PHE A 101 6.97 -5.55 0.99
C PHE A 101 7.73 -6.39 -0.03
N VAL A 102 8.69 -7.17 0.47
CA VAL A 102 9.41 -8.14 -0.35
C VAL A 102 8.52 -9.37 -0.55
N GLY A 103 8.23 -9.66 -1.82
CA GLY A 103 7.30 -10.69 -2.22
C GLY A 103 7.90 -12.09 -2.26
N HIS A 104 7.14 -13.01 -2.85
CA HIS A 104 7.52 -14.40 -3.02
C HIS A 104 8.63 -14.53 -4.07
N GLY A 105 9.66 -15.24 -3.71
CA GLY A 105 10.82 -15.51 -4.55
C GLY A 105 11.74 -16.48 -3.83
N GLU A 106 12.99 -16.09 -3.63
CA GLU A 106 13.93 -16.90 -2.87
C GLU A 106 13.75 -16.72 -1.38
N MET A 107 13.91 -17.78 -0.62
CA MET A 107 13.99 -17.74 0.84
C MET A 107 15.42 -17.44 1.25
N GLY A 108 15.58 -16.85 2.43
CA GLY A 108 16.86 -16.45 2.99
C GLY A 108 16.85 -14.99 3.40
N VAL A 109 17.79 -14.59 4.22
CA VAL A 109 17.82 -13.24 4.79
C VAL A 109 18.04 -12.16 3.73
N TYR A 110 18.77 -12.49 2.67
CA TYR A 110 19.04 -11.54 1.59
C TYR A 110 17.94 -11.55 0.53
N PRO A 111 17.16 -10.46 0.41
CA PRO A 111 16.02 -10.42 -0.49
C PRO A 111 16.34 -9.92 -1.91
N GLY A 112 17.59 -9.84 -2.31
CA GLY A 112 18.05 -9.10 -3.49
C GLY A 112 17.39 -9.46 -4.82
N ASN A 113 16.92 -10.70 -4.97
CA ASN A 113 16.30 -11.18 -6.22
C ASN A 113 14.77 -11.25 -6.11
N ASN A 114 14.19 -10.87 -4.99
CA ASN A 114 12.75 -10.97 -4.79
C ASN A 114 12.04 -9.69 -5.25
N PRO A 115 10.83 -9.78 -5.80
CA PRO A 115 10.07 -8.60 -6.20
C PRO A 115 9.65 -7.79 -4.97
N VAL A 116 9.58 -6.46 -5.13
CA VAL A 116 8.93 -5.58 -4.16
C VAL A 116 7.51 -5.33 -4.65
N GLN A 117 6.54 -5.67 -3.83
CA GLN A 117 5.12 -5.50 -4.12
C GLN A 117 4.52 -4.39 -3.28
N THR A 118 3.49 -3.77 -3.80
CA THR A 118 2.81 -2.66 -3.11
C THR A 118 1.31 -2.77 -3.25
#